data_630fa1b0d1f8d7b7e318fac57d677c9c
#
_entry.id   630fa1b0d1f8d7b7e318fac57d677c9c
#
_cell.length_a   1.000
_cell.length_b   1.000
_cell.length_c   1.000
_cell.angle_alpha   90.00
_cell.angle_beta   90.00
_cell.angle_gamma   90.00
#
_symmetry.space_group_name_H-M   'P 1'
#
loop_
_entity.id
_entity.type
_entity.pdbx_description
1 polymer ?
#
loop_
_entity_poly.entity_id
_entity_poly.type
_entity_poly.pdbx_seq_one_letter_code
_entity_poly.pdbx_strand_id
1 'polypeptide(L)'
;KNIEEANKKFNLGNNTKNIVLGISASGPTKKWDIENYINLATKLNKIQDCKFIIAASKDDQEKIDKIKESEIGKNCFSLESLSIQEILPIIKNCDLYVGNDTSFMHISSALGINSIGIFVDSPAYSYSGYSDKIIAIVPQGETLESTTHDTLGKDKISFEEVFEKTNKYLIS
;
A
#
# COMPACT_ATOMS: atom_id res chain seq x y z
N LYS A 1 14.87 2.33 19.94
CA LYS A 1 16.18 2.08 19.29
C LYS A 1 15.99 1.67 17.83
N ASN A 2 15.30 0.56 17.53
CA ASN A 2 15.11 0.09 16.13
C ASN A 2 14.31 1.05 15.26
N ILE A 3 13.36 1.78 15.83
CA ILE A 3 12.55 2.78 15.13
C ILE A 3 13.40 3.99 14.73
N GLU A 4 14.21 4.52 15.64
CA GLU A 4 15.11 5.65 15.38
C GLU A 4 16.18 5.30 14.34
N GLU A 5 16.72 4.06 14.40
CA GLU A 5 17.66 3.55 13.42
C GLU A 5 17.02 3.44 12.02
N ALA A 6 15.77 2.96 11.94
CA ALA A 6 15.03 2.91 10.69
C ALA A 6 14.76 4.32 10.12
N ASN A 7 14.34 5.26 10.98
CA ASN A 7 14.13 6.65 10.57
C ASN A 7 15.40 7.27 9.99
N LYS A 8 16.55 7.04 10.64
CA LYS A 8 17.83 7.57 10.18
C LYS A 8 18.30 6.91 8.89
N LYS A 9 18.19 5.58 8.80
CA LYS A 9 18.62 4.79 7.63
C LYS A 9 17.83 5.13 6.38
N PHE A 10 16.51 5.31 6.50
CA PHE A 10 15.61 5.57 5.39
C PHE A 10 15.16 7.05 5.30
N ASN A 11 15.74 7.89 6.15
CA ASN A 11 15.42 9.33 6.21
C ASN A 11 13.90 9.58 6.28
N LEU A 12 13.19 8.82 7.15
CA LEU A 12 11.78 8.99 7.41
C LEU A 12 11.61 10.20 8.35
N GLY A 13 11.41 11.37 7.78
CA GLY A 13 11.39 12.63 8.54
C GLY A 13 9.97 13.09 8.87
N ASN A 14 9.86 13.93 9.91
CA ASN A 14 8.56 14.44 10.40
C ASN A 14 7.84 15.40 9.44
N ASN A 15 8.51 15.88 8.38
CA ASN A 15 7.95 16.84 7.44
C ASN A 15 7.51 16.21 6.12
N THR A 16 7.66 14.89 5.96
CA THR A 16 7.21 14.14 4.78
C THR A 16 6.22 13.07 5.20
N LYS A 17 5.22 12.81 4.37
CA LYS A 17 4.30 11.67 4.57
C LYS A 17 4.94 10.39 4.06
N ASN A 18 5.01 9.38 4.90
CA ASN A 18 5.61 8.08 4.60
C ASN A 18 4.49 7.08 4.30
N ILE A 19 4.41 6.61 3.06
CA ILE A 19 3.31 5.78 2.56
C ILE A 19 3.84 4.41 2.15
N VAL A 20 3.27 3.34 2.70
CA VAL A 20 3.55 1.99 2.25
C VAL A 20 2.72 1.67 1.01
N LEU A 21 3.37 1.31 -0.08
CA LEU A 21 2.74 0.81 -1.31
C LEU A 21 2.79 -0.72 -1.36
N GLY A 22 1.67 -1.37 -1.09
CA GLY A 22 1.56 -2.84 -1.10
C GLY A 22 1.27 -3.39 -2.49
N ILE A 23 2.30 -3.56 -3.31
CA ILE A 23 2.15 -3.96 -4.73
C ILE A 23 2.10 -5.46 -4.96
N SER A 24 2.53 -6.29 -3.99
CA SER A 24 2.43 -7.75 -4.05
C SER A 24 0.99 -8.24 -3.88
N ALA A 25 0.72 -9.43 -4.36
CA ALA A 25 -0.44 -10.25 -4.00
C ALA A 25 -0.16 -11.72 -4.29
N SER A 26 -0.95 -12.62 -3.68
CA SER A 26 -0.79 -14.07 -3.79
C SER A 26 -1.14 -14.68 -5.16
N GLY A 27 -1.62 -13.87 -6.11
CA GLY A 27 -1.97 -14.32 -7.47
C GLY A 27 -2.08 -13.15 -8.45
N PRO A 28 -2.04 -13.44 -9.76
CA PRO A 28 -2.09 -12.41 -10.80
C PRO A 28 -3.43 -11.67 -10.84
N THR A 29 -4.54 -12.33 -10.51
CA THR A 29 -5.89 -11.76 -10.50
C THR A 29 -6.13 -10.81 -9.33
N LYS A 30 -5.26 -10.85 -8.30
CA LYS A 30 -5.39 -10.08 -7.05
C LYS A 30 -4.58 -8.80 -7.00
N LYS A 31 -3.98 -8.41 -8.12
CA LYS A 31 -3.08 -7.25 -8.19
C LYS A 31 -3.75 -6.09 -8.91
N TRP A 32 -3.79 -4.94 -8.24
CA TRP A 32 -4.04 -3.66 -8.90
C TRP A 32 -2.87 -3.32 -9.82
N ASP A 33 -3.12 -2.61 -10.92
CA ASP A 33 -2.07 -2.37 -11.91
C ASP A 33 -0.97 -1.46 -11.39
N ILE A 34 0.27 -1.77 -11.78
CA ILE A 34 1.44 -1.03 -11.32
C ILE A 34 1.43 0.43 -11.77
N GLU A 35 0.86 0.72 -12.94
CA GLU A 35 0.69 2.08 -13.44
C GLU A 35 -0.19 2.93 -12.52
N ASN A 36 -1.22 2.31 -11.92
CA ASN A 36 -2.07 3.01 -10.97
C ASN A 36 -1.31 3.38 -9.70
N TYR A 37 -0.38 2.53 -9.22
CA TYR A 37 0.47 2.87 -8.08
C TYR A 37 1.41 4.02 -8.41
N ILE A 38 2.01 4.04 -9.60
CA ILE A 38 2.87 5.13 -10.06
C ILE A 38 2.08 6.43 -10.14
N ASN A 39 0.90 6.39 -10.76
CA ASN A 39 0.02 7.55 -10.89
C ASN A 39 -0.47 8.07 -9.53
N LEU A 40 -0.81 7.16 -8.61
CA LEU A 40 -1.22 7.50 -7.24
C LEU A 40 -0.10 8.22 -6.51
N ALA A 41 1.10 7.64 -6.51
CA ALA A 41 2.28 8.23 -5.87
C ALA A 41 2.63 9.60 -6.46
N THR A 42 2.58 9.72 -7.78
CA THR A 42 2.83 10.98 -8.48
C THR A 42 1.80 12.06 -8.10
N LYS A 43 0.51 11.72 -8.07
CA LYS A 43 -0.55 12.65 -7.67
C LYS A 43 -0.40 13.10 -6.22
N LEU A 44 -0.15 12.17 -5.30
CA LEU A 44 0.04 12.49 -3.88
C LEU A 44 1.26 13.38 -3.65
N ASN A 45 2.38 13.08 -4.30
CA ASN A 45 3.60 13.86 -4.16
C ASN A 45 3.49 15.30 -4.73
N LYS A 46 2.54 15.56 -5.63
CA LYS A 46 2.22 16.93 -6.10
C LYS A 46 1.44 17.75 -5.07
N ILE A 47 0.74 17.09 -4.14
CA ILE A 47 -0.07 17.76 -3.10
C ILE A 47 0.78 18.04 -1.86
N GLN A 48 1.62 17.10 -1.48
CA GLN A 48 2.48 17.18 -0.31
C GLN A 48 3.72 16.30 -0.48
N ASP A 49 4.80 16.64 0.19
CA ASP A 49 6.03 15.86 0.14
C ASP A 49 5.79 14.45 0.70
N CYS A 50 5.99 13.44 -0.15
CA CYS A 50 5.80 12.05 0.19
C CYS A 50 7.06 11.22 -0.03
N LYS A 51 7.20 10.17 0.81
CA LYS A 51 8.10 9.04 0.58
C LYS A 51 7.28 7.77 0.46
N PHE A 52 7.68 6.91 -0.45
CA PHE A 52 6.96 5.68 -0.75
C PHE A 52 7.83 4.47 -0.42
N ILE A 53 7.28 3.60 0.43
CA ILE A 53 7.91 2.38 0.86
C ILE A 53 7.26 1.22 0.10
N ILE A 54 7.98 0.65 -0.87
CA ILE A 54 7.46 -0.42 -1.71
C ILE A 54 7.49 -1.72 -0.92
N ALA A 55 6.32 -2.20 -0.51
CA ALA A 55 6.13 -3.49 0.14
C ALA A 55 5.83 -4.54 -0.93
N ALA A 56 6.86 -5.31 -1.27
CA ALA A 56 6.82 -6.30 -2.32
C ALA A 56 7.69 -7.52 -1.97
N SER A 57 7.45 -8.63 -2.66
CA SER A 57 8.30 -9.81 -2.63
C SER A 57 9.40 -9.72 -3.69
N LYS A 58 10.40 -10.59 -3.58
CA LYS A 58 11.46 -10.70 -4.60
C LYS A 58 10.92 -11.07 -5.99
N ASP A 59 9.78 -11.75 -6.04
CA ASP A 59 9.13 -12.14 -7.30
C ASP A 59 8.49 -10.96 -8.04
N ASP A 60 8.38 -9.80 -7.39
CA ASP A 60 7.84 -8.57 -7.98
C ASP A 60 8.95 -7.60 -8.47
N GLN A 61 10.19 -8.07 -8.65
CA GLN A 61 11.34 -7.23 -8.99
C GLN A 61 11.09 -6.34 -10.21
N GLU A 62 10.50 -6.87 -11.28
CA GLU A 62 10.17 -6.11 -12.49
C GLU A 62 9.25 -4.90 -12.18
N LYS A 63 8.29 -5.08 -11.28
CA LYS A 63 7.38 -3.99 -10.86
C LYS A 63 8.09 -2.97 -9.97
N ILE A 64 8.97 -3.45 -9.08
CA ILE A 64 9.80 -2.57 -8.24
C ILE A 64 10.66 -1.69 -9.15
N ASP A 65 11.32 -2.27 -10.14
CA ASP A 65 12.18 -1.55 -11.09
C ASP A 65 11.37 -0.52 -11.88
N LYS A 66 10.18 -0.88 -12.35
CA LYS A 66 9.27 0.04 -13.05
C LYS A 66 8.90 1.27 -12.21
N ILE A 67 8.63 1.10 -10.91
CA ILE A 67 8.40 2.25 -10.01
C ILE A 67 9.68 3.06 -9.86
N LYS A 68 10.82 2.41 -9.63
CA LYS A 68 12.10 3.09 -9.42
C LYS A 68 12.59 3.88 -10.64
N GLU A 69 12.26 3.44 -11.83
CA GLU A 69 12.57 4.10 -13.11
C GLU A 69 11.61 5.24 -13.45
N SER A 70 10.45 5.32 -12.80
CA SER A 70 9.49 6.40 -13.00
C SER A 70 9.93 7.72 -12.36
N GLU A 71 9.23 8.82 -12.66
CA GLU A 71 9.51 10.16 -12.09
C GLU A 71 9.47 10.20 -10.56
N ILE A 72 8.68 9.29 -9.93
CA ILE A 72 8.56 9.19 -8.47
C ILE A 72 9.65 8.32 -7.84
N GLY A 73 10.45 7.61 -8.63
CA GLY A 73 11.43 6.63 -8.15
C GLY A 73 12.42 7.17 -7.13
N LYS A 74 12.83 8.44 -7.25
CA LYS A 74 13.71 9.12 -6.30
C LYS A 74 13.14 9.23 -4.87
N ASN A 75 11.80 9.15 -4.74
CA ASN A 75 11.08 9.20 -3.47
C ASN A 75 10.75 7.80 -2.94
N CYS A 76 11.18 6.73 -3.65
CA CYS A 76 10.84 5.35 -3.36
C CYS A 76 12.03 4.57 -2.82
N PHE A 77 11.78 3.68 -1.86
CA PHE A 77 12.68 2.58 -1.54
C PHE A 77 11.86 1.31 -1.28
N SER A 78 12.47 0.15 -1.43
CA SER A 78 11.77 -1.12 -1.38
C SER A 78 12.24 -2.01 -0.23
N LEU A 79 11.36 -2.90 0.23
CA LEU A 79 11.55 -3.74 1.40
C LEU A 79 11.97 -5.18 1.05
N GLU A 80 12.06 -5.54 -0.23
CA GLU A 80 12.23 -6.93 -0.71
C GLU A 80 13.49 -7.63 -0.21
N SER A 81 14.52 -6.87 0.15
CA SER A 81 15.80 -7.39 0.66
C SER A 81 15.90 -7.44 2.18
N LEU A 82 14.89 -6.92 2.89
CA LEU A 82 14.91 -6.80 4.34
C LEU A 82 14.22 -7.98 5.02
N SER A 83 14.71 -8.32 6.21
CA SER A 83 14.05 -9.26 7.11
C SER A 83 12.80 -8.63 7.73
N ILE A 84 11.89 -9.47 8.21
CA ILE A 84 10.67 -8.99 8.90
C ILE A 84 11.00 -8.11 10.12
N GLN A 85 12.09 -8.41 10.82
CA GLN A 85 12.55 -7.65 11.99
C GLN A 85 12.99 -6.23 11.61
N GLU A 86 13.53 -6.03 10.40
CA GLU A 86 13.88 -4.72 9.86
C GLU A 86 12.67 -3.98 9.29
N ILE A 87 11.71 -4.71 8.71
CA ILE A 87 10.49 -4.16 8.09
C ILE A 87 9.54 -3.56 9.13
N LEU A 88 9.31 -4.24 10.25
CA LEU A 88 8.33 -3.81 11.26
C LEU A 88 8.57 -2.38 11.77
N PRO A 89 9.78 -1.96 12.18
CA PRO A 89 10.03 -0.60 12.62
C PRO A 89 9.89 0.44 11.49
N ILE A 90 10.13 0.06 10.22
CA ILE A 90 9.93 0.95 9.07
C ILE A 90 8.44 1.20 8.89
N ILE A 91 7.62 0.15 8.81
CA ILE A 91 6.18 0.28 8.64
C ILE A 91 5.57 1.06 9.82
N LYS A 92 6.02 0.80 11.05
CA LYS A 92 5.52 1.54 12.24
C LYS A 92 5.70 3.06 12.16
N ASN A 93 6.65 3.54 11.37
CA ASN A 93 6.91 4.95 11.15
C ASN A 93 6.23 5.52 9.91
N CYS A 94 5.39 4.73 9.25
CA CYS A 94 4.60 5.21 8.12
C CYS A 94 3.28 5.81 8.60
N ASP A 95 2.74 6.72 7.80
CA ASP A 95 1.48 7.40 8.06
C ASP A 95 0.29 6.59 7.52
N LEU A 96 0.51 5.84 6.44
CA LEU A 96 -0.55 5.13 5.73
C LEU A 96 0.01 3.91 4.97
N TYR A 97 -0.82 2.87 4.86
CA TYR A 97 -0.67 1.81 3.87
C TYR A 97 -1.72 1.98 2.77
N VAL A 98 -1.33 1.78 1.52
CA VAL A 98 -2.26 1.61 0.41
C VAL A 98 -1.77 0.49 -0.50
N GLY A 99 -2.61 -0.49 -0.78
CA GLY A 99 -2.18 -1.62 -1.59
C GLY A 99 -3.13 -2.80 -1.59
N ASN A 100 -2.70 -3.84 -2.29
CA ASN A 100 -3.45 -5.09 -2.38
C ASN A 100 -3.62 -5.77 -1.01
N ASP A 101 -4.61 -6.64 -0.91
CA ASP A 101 -4.80 -7.54 0.22
C ASP A 101 -3.61 -8.51 0.36
N THR A 102 -2.73 -8.21 1.30
CA THR A 102 -1.50 -8.98 1.59
C THR A 102 -1.13 -8.94 3.06
N SER A 103 -0.14 -9.76 3.44
CA SER A 103 0.44 -9.73 4.80
C SER A 103 0.90 -8.33 5.23
N PHE A 104 1.38 -7.50 4.31
CA PHE A 104 1.80 -6.12 4.62
C PHE A 104 0.64 -5.22 5.05
N MET A 105 -0.56 -5.39 4.48
CA MET A 105 -1.77 -4.70 4.92
C MET A 105 -2.11 -5.08 6.36
N HIS A 106 -2.11 -6.37 6.65
CA HIS A 106 -2.40 -6.88 7.99
C HIS A 106 -1.35 -6.45 9.03
N ILE A 107 -0.07 -6.47 8.67
CA ILE A 107 1.01 -5.95 9.52
C ILE A 107 0.83 -4.47 9.79
N SER A 108 0.55 -3.66 8.78
CA SER A 108 0.33 -2.22 8.92
C SER A 108 -0.85 -1.93 9.86
N SER A 109 -1.97 -2.61 9.65
CA SER A 109 -3.14 -2.52 10.53
C SER A 109 -2.83 -2.93 11.97
N ALA A 110 -2.13 -4.03 12.19
CA ALA A 110 -1.73 -4.51 13.52
C ALA A 110 -0.78 -3.53 14.23
N LEU A 111 0.02 -2.79 13.48
CA LEU A 111 0.88 -1.72 13.99
C LEU A 111 0.12 -0.40 14.23
N GLY A 112 -1.19 -0.36 13.98
CA GLY A 112 -2.05 0.81 14.18
C GLY A 112 -2.04 1.81 13.03
N ILE A 113 -1.50 1.44 11.87
CA ILE A 113 -1.45 2.27 10.67
C ILE A 113 -2.76 2.10 9.90
N ASN A 114 -3.41 3.21 9.52
CA ASN A 114 -4.56 3.15 8.62
C ASN A 114 -4.15 2.51 7.31
N SER A 115 -4.94 1.55 6.83
CA SER A 115 -4.57 0.70 5.71
C SER A 115 -5.70 0.67 4.69
N ILE A 116 -5.48 1.31 3.53
CA ILE A 116 -6.38 1.23 2.39
C ILE A 116 -6.09 -0.06 1.65
N GLY A 117 -6.94 -1.05 1.85
CA GLY A 117 -6.85 -2.37 1.25
C GLY A 117 -7.64 -2.45 -0.05
N ILE A 118 -6.98 -2.83 -1.14
CA ILE A 118 -7.60 -3.01 -2.46
C ILE A 118 -7.91 -4.49 -2.65
N PHE A 119 -9.19 -4.83 -2.61
CA PHE A 119 -9.70 -6.19 -2.70
C PHE A 119 -10.20 -6.48 -4.11
N VAL A 120 -9.32 -6.91 -4.97
CA VAL A 120 -9.62 -7.17 -6.39
C VAL A 120 -10.32 -8.51 -6.60
N ASP A 121 -9.86 -9.53 -5.88
CA ASP A 121 -10.26 -10.93 -6.06
C ASP A 121 -10.05 -11.71 -4.75
N SER A 122 -10.60 -11.19 -3.68
CA SER A 122 -10.53 -11.80 -2.34
C SER A 122 -11.71 -11.34 -1.46
N PRO A 123 -12.10 -12.14 -0.44
CA PRO A 123 -13.22 -11.84 0.44
C PRO A 123 -12.95 -10.61 1.33
N ALA A 124 -13.40 -9.43 0.89
CA ALA A 124 -13.11 -8.17 1.58
C ALA A 124 -13.64 -8.15 3.01
N TYR A 125 -14.87 -8.59 3.25
CA TYR A 125 -15.45 -8.65 4.60
C TYR A 125 -14.61 -9.48 5.56
N SER A 126 -14.21 -10.68 5.14
CA SER A 126 -13.44 -11.60 5.99
C SER A 126 -12.04 -11.08 6.32
N TYR A 127 -11.42 -10.36 5.38
CA TYR A 127 -10.02 -9.92 5.51
C TYR A 127 -9.86 -8.46 5.94
N SER A 128 -10.96 -7.69 6.06
CA SER A 128 -10.92 -6.33 6.58
C SER A 128 -11.78 -6.13 7.83
N GLY A 129 -12.86 -6.88 7.99
CA GLY A 129 -13.88 -6.65 9.02
C GLY A 129 -13.44 -6.84 10.47
N TYR A 130 -12.26 -7.40 10.71
CA TYR A 130 -11.71 -7.59 12.05
C TYR A 130 -10.96 -6.35 12.60
N SER A 131 -10.69 -5.34 11.78
CA SER A 131 -9.90 -4.16 12.17
C SER A 131 -10.50 -2.87 11.64
N ASP A 132 -10.68 -1.89 12.52
CA ASP A 132 -11.09 -0.52 12.19
C ASP A 132 -9.99 0.27 11.44
N LYS A 133 -8.77 -0.28 11.37
CA LYS A 133 -7.64 0.30 10.64
C LYS A 133 -7.64 -0.07 9.16
N ILE A 134 -8.42 -1.05 8.73
CA ILE A 134 -8.49 -1.46 7.33
C ILE A 134 -9.71 -0.81 6.67
N ILE A 135 -9.44 0.04 5.70
CA ILE A 135 -10.43 0.68 4.85
C ILE A 135 -10.45 -0.06 3.52
N ALA A 136 -11.44 -0.92 3.33
CA ALA A 136 -11.53 -1.72 2.12
C ALA A 136 -12.05 -0.90 0.92
N ILE A 137 -11.43 -1.15 -0.23
CA ILE A 137 -11.91 -0.75 -1.55
C ILE A 137 -12.20 -2.04 -2.32
N VAL A 138 -13.41 -2.10 -2.88
CA VAL A 138 -13.90 -3.24 -3.65
C VAL A 138 -14.23 -2.84 -5.09
N PRO A 139 -14.32 -3.78 -6.04
CA PRO A 139 -14.70 -3.48 -7.42
C PRO A 139 -16.06 -2.78 -7.50
N GLN A 140 -16.22 -1.86 -8.45
CA GLN A 140 -17.48 -1.18 -8.68
C GLN A 140 -18.62 -2.19 -8.93
N GLY A 141 -19.72 -2.02 -8.22
CA GLY A 141 -20.85 -2.93 -8.23
C GLY A 141 -20.81 -4.05 -7.20
N GLU A 142 -19.71 -4.22 -6.49
CA GLU A 142 -19.56 -5.16 -5.38
C GLU A 142 -19.73 -4.47 -4.02
N THR A 143 -20.03 -5.27 -3.01
CA THR A 143 -20.00 -4.91 -1.58
C THR A 143 -18.89 -5.68 -0.87
N LEU A 144 -18.63 -5.36 0.40
CA LEU A 144 -17.68 -6.12 1.20
C LEU A 144 -18.07 -7.60 1.29
N GLU A 145 -19.37 -7.87 1.40
CA GLU A 145 -19.92 -9.22 1.58
C GLU A 145 -19.99 -10.00 0.26
N SER A 146 -20.12 -9.33 -0.88
CA SER A 146 -20.26 -9.99 -2.18
C SER A 146 -18.91 -10.40 -2.80
N THR A 147 -17.81 -9.78 -2.36
CA THR A 147 -16.49 -10.10 -2.89
C THR A 147 -16.01 -11.47 -2.44
N THR A 148 -15.45 -12.23 -3.38
CA THR A 148 -14.93 -13.59 -3.19
C THR A 148 -13.60 -13.77 -3.94
N HIS A 149 -13.04 -14.99 -3.90
CA HIS A 149 -11.87 -15.35 -4.71
C HIS A 149 -12.17 -15.47 -6.22
N ASP A 150 -13.43 -15.38 -6.62
CA ASP A 150 -13.88 -15.43 -8.02
C ASP A 150 -14.47 -14.10 -8.51
N THR A 151 -14.23 -13.01 -7.78
CA THR A 151 -14.76 -11.67 -8.13
C THR A 151 -14.12 -11.13 -9.41
N LEU A 152 -12.82 -11.39 -9.64
CA LEU A 152 -12.06 -10.98 -10.84
C LEU A 152 -12.26 -9.50 -11.19
N GLY A 153 -12.26 -8.64 -10.18
CA GLY A 153 -12.66 -7.22 -10.31
C GLY A 153 -11.53 -6.24 -10.64
N LYS A 154 -10.40 -6.72 -11.16
CA LYS A 154 -9.19 -5.90 -11.37
C LYS A 154 -9.46 -4.59 -12.12
N ASP A 155 -10.19 -4.66 -13.22
CA ASP A 155 -10.51 -3.51 -14.09
C ASP A 155 -11.66 -2.65 -13.56
N LYS A 156 -12.25 -3.02 -12.42
CA LYS A 156 -13.37 -2.31 -11.79
C LYS A 156 -12.97 -1.56 -10.52
N ILE A 157 -11.69 -1.53 -10.17
CA ILE A 157 -11.21 -0.69 -9.06
C ILE A 157 -11.09 0.75 -9.54
N SER A 158 -11.86 1.64 -8.93
CA SER A 158 -11.80 3.06 -9.25
C SER A 158 -10.52 3.70 -8.73
N PHE A 159 -9.71 4.23 -9.63
CA PHE A 159 -8.50 4.99 -9.28
C PHE A 159 -8.85 6.22 -8.43
N GLU A 160 -9.91 6.93 -8.80
CA GLU A 160 -10.38 8.13 -8.10
C GLU A 160 -10.76 7.79 -6.66
N GLU A 161 -11.46 6.70 -6.43
CA GLU A 161 -11.83 6.27 -5.07
C GLU A 161 -10.58 5.94 -4.24
N VAL A 162 -9.61 5.21 -4.80
CA VAL A 162 -8.33 4.93 -4.13
C VAL A 162 -7.62 6.23 -3.78
N PHE A 163 -7.52 7.15 -4.73
CA PHE A 163 -6.85 8.44 -4.53
C PHE A 163 -7.56 9.28 -3.46
N GLU A 164 -8.87 9.45 -3.53
CA GLU A 164 -9.64 10.26 -2.59
C GLU A 164 -9.56 9.73 -1.16
N LYS A 165 -9.72 8.41 -0.99
CA LYS A 165 -9.56 7.77 0.33
C LYS A 165 -8.14 7.92 0.85
N THR A 166 -7.12 7.69 0.01
CA THR A 166 -5.72 7.85 0.39
C THR A 166 -5.43 9.29 0.84
N ASN A 167 -5.82 10.27 0.04
CA ASN A 167 -5.61 11.68 0.36
C ASN A 167 -6.33 12.10 1.65
N LYS A 168 -7.58 11.66 1.85
CA LYS A 168 -8.34 11.95 3.08
C LYS A 168 -7.60 11.48 4.34
N TYR A 169 -7.03 10.28 4.33
CA TYR A 169 -6.32 9.73 5.50
C TYR A 169 -4.90 10.28 5.67
N LEU A 170 -4.33 10.94 4.67
CA LEU A 170 -3.04 11.61 4.79
C LEU A 170 -3.13 13.00 5.41
N ILE A 171 -4.26 13.69 5.24
CA ILE A 171 -4.48 15.05 5.76
C ILE A 171 -5.20 15.09 7.10
N SER A 172 -5.75 13.95 7.55
CA SER A 172 -6.37 13.78 8.87
C SER A 172 -5.31 13.51 9.94
#